data_1f73606deb3f598e71e8b7c7ef98b314
#
_entry.id   1f73606deb3f598e71e8b7c7ef98b314
#
_cell.length_a   1.000
_cell.length_b   1.000
_cell.length_c   1.000
_cell.angle_alpha   90.00
_cell.angle_beta   90.00
_cell.angle_gamma   90.00
#
_symmetry.space_group_name_H-M   'P 1'
#
loop_
_entity.id
_entity.type
_entity.pdbx_description
1 polymer ?
#
loop_
_entity_poly.entity_id
_entity_poly.type
_entity_poly.pdbx_seq_one_letter_code
_entity_poly.pdbx_strand_id
1 'polypeptide(L)'
;NLYEDAEEVINLYHDHGTSEQFHSELKTDMDVERLPSRDFGVNKLILQLAMIAFNTLRFIGQTALKPKALLPVETNVKRKRLRKVISDLIYIACKYVRRSRQYFIKIWEKNPWGKVFKEVYSICKTI
;
A
#
# COMPACT_ATOMS: atom_id res chain seq x y z
N ASN A 1 17.82 23.68 25.25
CA ASN A 1 17.03 23.45 26.48
C ASN A 1 15.59 23.14 26.06
N LEU A 2 15.32 21.85 25.84
CA LEU A 2 13.96 21.33 25.66
C LEU A 2 13.39 21.13 27.07
N TYR A 3 12.20 21.66 27.34
CA TYR A 3 11.46 21.45 28.60
C TYR A 3 10.73 20.07 28.60
N GLU A 4 10.93 19.24 27.57
CA GLU A 4 10.29 17.95 27.37
C GLU A 4 11.10 16.86 28.09
N ASP A 5 10.38 15.85 28.59
CA ASP A 5 10.99 14.71 29.26
C ASP A 5 11.78 13.86 28.24
N ALA A 6 12.81 13.14 28.69
CA ALA A 6 13.67 12.33 27.84
C ALA A 6 12.90 11.27 27.04
N GLU A 7 11.84 10.69 27.60
CA GLU A 7 10.96 9.74 26.91
C GLU A 7 10.17 10.41 25.78
N GLU A 8 9.73 11.64 25.98
CA GLU A 8 8.98 12.39 24.96
C GLU A 8 9.86 12.75 23.77
N VAL A 9 11.11 13.16 24.03
CA VAL A 9 12.12 13.42 22.99
C VAL A 9 12.43 12.15 22.20
N ILE A 10 12.55 10.98 22.85
CA ILE A 10 12.79 9.71 22.18
C ILE A 10 11.58 9.33 21.30
N ASN A 11 10.36 9.52 21.77
CA ASN A 11 9.15 9.24 20.99
C ASN A 11 9.04 10.16 19.77
N LEU A 12 9.31 11.44 19.89
CA LEU A 12 9.37 12.39 18.77
C LEU A 12 10.42 11.98 17.71
N TYR A 13 11.57 11.50 18.16
CA TYR A 13 12.62 10.99 17.27
C TYR A 13 12.18 9.73 16.53
N HIS A 14 11.48 8.81 17.20
CA HIS A 14 10.89 7.62 16.56
C HIS A 14 9.81 7.98 15.52
N ASP A 15 9.00 8.99 15.81
CA ASP A 15 7.98 9.47 14.85
C ASP A 15 8.62 10.13 13.63
N HIS A 16 9.74 10.84 13.81
CA HIS A 16 10.54 11.35 12.69
C HIS A 16 11.05 10.22 11.79
N GLY A 17 11.57 9.14 12.35
CA GLY A 17 12.00 7.94 11.58
C GLY A 17 10.84 7.30 10.79
N THR A 18 9.61 7.36 11.31
CA THR A 18 8.42 6.90 10.59
C THR A 18 8.10 7.81 9.39
N SER A 19 8.25 9.12 9.53
CA SER A 19 8.09 10.08 8.43
C SER A 19 9.10 9.84 7.32
N GLU A 20 10.37 9.60 7.67
CA GLU A 20 11.41 9.25 6.68
C GLU A 20 11.07 7.99 5.88
N GLN A 21 10.48 6.97 6.53
CA GLN A 21 10.01 5.77 5.83
C GLN A 21 8.94 6.11 4.80
N PHE A 22 7.97 6.99 5.11
CA PHE A 22 6.96 7.42 4.16
C PHE A 22 7.56 8.15 2.96
N HIS A 23 8.50 9.05 3.21
CA HIS A 23 9.23 9.73 2.13
C HIS A 23 10.01 8.75 1.26
N SER A 24 10.66 7.75 1.85
CA SER A 24 11.36 6.69 1.11
C SER A 24 10.39 5.86 0.25
N GLU A 25 9.21 5.52 0.75
CA GLU A 25 8.21 4.79 -0.02
C GLU A 25 7.67 5.60 -1.21
N LEU A 26 7.39 6.88 -1.03
CA LEU A 26 6.99 7.77 -2.12
C LEU A 26 8.07 7.89 -3.18
N LYS A 27 9.32 8.14 -2.78
CA LYS A 27 10.43 8.30 -3.69
C LYS A 27 10.78 7.01 -4.43
N THR A 28 10.99 5.92 -3.66
CA THR A 28 11.58 4.68 -4.19
C THR A 28 10.55 3.67 -4.66
N ASP A 29 9.44 3.48 -3.91
CA ASP A 29 8.47 2.43 -4.23
C ASP A 29 7.45 2.92 -5.27
N MET A 30 7.19 4.23 -5.35
CA MET A 30 6.29 4.86 -6.33
C MET A 30 7.03 5.66 -7.42
N ASP A 31 8.36 5.74 -7.38
CA ASP A 31 9.22 6.46 -8.34
C ASP A 31 8.83 7.94 -8.56
N VAL A 32 8.29 8.58 -7.52
CA VAL A 32 7.81 9.97 -7.59
C VAL A 32 8.98 10.98 -7.64
N GLU A 33 10.20 10.54 -7.37
CA GLU A 33 11.40 11.36 -7.49
C GLU A 33 11.67 11.79 -8.94
N ARG A 34 11.21 10.98 -9.91
CA ARG A 34 11.37 11.24 -11.34
C ARG A 34 10.11 11.85 -11.93
N LEU A 35 9.98 13.17 -11.78
CA LEU A 35 8.85 13.88 -12.36
C LEU A 35 9.01 13.96 -13.90
N PRO A 36 7.99 13.55 -14.67
CA PRO A 36 8.12 13.35 -16.12
C PRO A 36 8.03 14.64 -16.94
N SER A 37 7.65 15.78 -16.34
CA SER A 37 7.42 17.03 -17.05
C SER A 37 8.36 18.14 -16.59
N ARG A 38 8.62 19.11 -17.48
CA ARG A 38 9.26 20.37 -17.13
C ARG A 38 8.24 21.41 -16.64
N ASP A 39 6.94 21.17 -16.84
CA ASP A 39 5.88 22.05 -16.39
C ASP A 39 5.52 21.80 -14.94
N PHE A 40 5.51 22.88 -14.14
CA PHE A 40 5.23 22.81 -12.72
C PHE A 40 3.78 22.38 -12.44
N GLY A 41 2.80 22.85 -13.24
CA GLY A 41 1.39 22.52 -13.08
C GLY A 41 1.13 21.03 -13.29
N VAL A 42 1.74 20.46 -14.33
CA VAL A 42 1.68 19.01 -14.62
C VAL A 42 2.30 18.20 -13.48
N ASN A 43 3.48 18.58 -13.03
CA ASN A 43 4.15 17.88 -11.93
C ASN A 43 3.36 17.97 -10.62
N LYS A 44 2.73 19.11 -10.32
CA LYS A 44 1.84 19.29 -9.18
C LYS A 44 0.68 18.30 -9.22
N LEU A 45 0.03 18.16 -10.39
CA LEU A 45 -1.07 17.22 -10.57
C LEU A 45 -0.61 15.77 -10.36
N ILE A 46 0.55 15.40 -10.93
CA ILE A 46 1.14 14.06 -10.75
C ILE A 46 1.39 13.76 -9.30
N LEU A 47 1.95 14.71 -8.54
CA LEU A 47 2.18 14.56 -7.10
C LEU A 47 0.86 14.36 -6.33
N GLN A 48 -0.18 15.11 -6.66
CA GLN A 48 -1.50 14.95 -6.04
C GLN A 48 -2.09 13.55 -6.30
N LEU A 49 -2.00 13.05 -7.54
CA LEU A 49 -2.44 11.70 -7.90
C LEU A 49 -1.60 10.63 -7.19
N ALA A 50 -0.30 10.84 -7.08
CA ALA A 50 0.60 9.94 -6.35
C ALA A 50 0.23 9.87 -4.86
N MET A 51 -0.15 10.98 -4.23
CA MET A 51 -0.61 10.99 -2.83
C MET A 51 -1.91 10.21 -2.64
N ILE A 52 -2.85 10.32 -3.58
CA ILE A 52 -4.09 9.52 -3.54
C ILE A 52 -3.76 8.03 -3.67
N ALA A 53 -2.92 7.68 -4.64
CA ALA A 53 -2.48 6.29 -4.85
C ALA A 53 -1.73 5.75 -3.62
N PHE A 54 -0.85 6.55 -3.01
CA PHE A 54 -0.15 6.21 -1.78
C PHE A 54 -1.13 5.86 -0.65
N ASN A 55 -2.10 6.72 -0.38
CA ASN A 55 -3.09 6.51 0.68
C ASN A 55 -3.95 5.27 0.41
N THR A 56 -4.34 5.05 -0.86
CA THR A 56 -5.08 3.86 -1.27
C THR A 56 -4.27 2.58 -1.03
N LEU A 57 -3.02 2.54 -1.46
CA LEU A 57 -2.13 1.39 -1.23
C LEU A 57 -1.88 1.15 0.26
N ARG A 58 -1.75 2.21 1.05
CA ARG A 58 -1.64 2.14 2.51
C ARG A 58 -2.87 1.51 3.14
N PHE A 59 -4.06 1.95 2.72
CA PHE A 59 -5.33 1.39 3.18
C PHE A 59 -5.44 -0.10 2.83
N ILE A 60 -5.14 -0.48 1.59
CA ILE A 60 -5.11 -1.88 1.13
C ILE A 60 -4.14 -2.70 1.97
N GLY A 61 -2.93 -2.19 2.19
CA GLY A 61 -1.90 -2.87 2.98
C GLY A 61 -2.31 -3.09 4.45
N GLN A 62 -2.93 -2.11 5.08
CA GLN A 62 -3.45 -2.23 6.45
C GLN A 62 -4.63 -3.19 6.53
N THR A 63 -5.54 -3.13 5.56
CA THR A 63 -6.69 -4.04 5.47
C THR A 63 -6.25 -5.47 5.26
N ALA A 64 -5.21 -5.70 4.44
CA ALA A 64 -4.64 -7.02 4.20
C ALA A 64 -3.98 -7.67 5.43
N LEU A 65 -3.58 -6.88 6.42
CA LEU A 65 -2.99 -7.40 7.67
C LEU A 65 -4.06 -7.80 8.72
N LYS A 66 -5.32 -7.38 8.55
CA LYS A 66 -6.39 -7.69 9.50
C LYS A 66 -6.70 -9.20 9.60
N PRO A 67 -6.88 -9.94 8.50
CA PRO A 67 -7.17 -11.36 8.54
C PRO A 67 -5.90 -12.21 8.79
N LYS A 68 -5.36 -12.15 10.00
CA LYS A 68 -4.10 -12.86 10.38
C LYS A 68 -4.09 -14.32 9.99
N ALA A 69 -5.23 -15.03 10.11
CA ALA A 69 -5.37 -16.44 9.78
C ALA A 69 -5.27 -16.76 8.27
N LEU A 70 -5.45 -15.75 7.41
CA LEU A 70 -5.38 -15.92 5.95
C LEU A 70 -4.01 -15.51 5.37
N LEU A 71 -3.14 -14.95 6.18
CA LEU A 71 -1.82 -14.52 5.74
C LEU A 71 -0.97 -15.75 5.38
N PRO A 72 -0.29 -15.76 4.23
CA PRO A 72 0.56 -16.88 3.81
C PRO A 72 1.80 -17.08 4.69
N VAL A 73 2.18 -16.05 5.45
CA VAL A 73 3.29 -16.07 6.39
C VAL A 73 2.85 -15.38 7.66
N GLU A 74 3.06 -16.01 8.81
CA GLU A 74 2.84 -15.38 10.11
C GLU A 74 3.75 -14.15 10.26
N THR A 75 3.16 -13.03 10.60
CA THR A 75 3.88 -11.78 10.76
C THR A 75 3.30 -10.94 11.90
N ASN A 76 4.18 -10.39 12.72
CA ASN A 76 3.82 -9.41 13.74
C ASN A 76 3.98 -7.95 13.24
N VAL A 77 4.19 -7.78 11.95
CA VAL A 77 4.38 -6.47 11.34
C VAL A 77 3.09 -5.65 11.46
N LYS A 78 3.20 -4.47 12.07
CA LYS A 78 2.08 -3.53 12.20
C LYS A 78 1.76 -2.81 10.88
N ARG A 79 2.71 -2.80 9.95
CA ARG A 79 2.63 -2.06 8.70
C ARG A 79 3.33 -2.81 7.56
N LYS A 80 2.67 -2.92 6.41
CA LYS A 80 3.25 -3.48 5.19
C LYS A 80 3.82 -2.37 4.31
N ARG A 81 5.07 -2.52 3.86
CA ARG A 81 5.72 -1.57 2.94
C ARG A 81 5.00 -1.56 1.59
N LEU A 82 4.88 -0.39 0.93
CA LEU A 82 4.14 -0.25 -0.33
C LEU A 82 4.63 -1.18 -1.43
N ARG A 83 5.93 -1.32 -1.62
CA ARG A 83 6.49 -2.29 -2.58
C ARG A 83 5.95 -3.70 -2.36
N LYS A 84 5.80 -4.12 -1.10
CA LYS A 84 5.23 -5.42 -0.75
C LYS A 84 3.72 -5.50 -0.98
N VAL A 85 2.99 -4.41 -0.76
CA VAL A 85 1.56 -4.34 -1.10
C VAL A 85 1.37 -4.48 -2.61
N ILE A 86 2.15 -3.77 -3.39
CA ILE A 86 2.11 -3.82 -4.86
C ILE A 86 2.44 -5.23 -5.36
N SER A 87 3.55 -5.82 -4.87
CA SER A 87 3.99 -7.14 -5.33
C SER A 87 2.99 -8.26 -4.95
N ASP A 88 2.43 -8.21 -3.74
CA ASP A 88 1.65 -9.29 -3.19
C ASP A 88 0.15 -9.21 -3.55
N LEU A 89 -0.39 -8.00 -3.77
CA LEU A 89 -1.81 -7.77 -3.98
C LEU A 89 -2.18 -7.11 -5.32
N ILE A 90 -1.27 -6.34 -5.92
CA ILE A 90 -1.54 -5.69 -7.21
C ILE A 90 -0.99 -6.55 -8.36
N TYR A 91 0.25 -7.04 -8.26
CA TYR A 91 0.87 -7.89 -9.28
C TYR A 91 0.45 -9.37 -9.17
N ILE A 92 -0.82 -9.59 -8.80
CA ILE A 92 -1.37 -10.95 -8.78
C ILE A 92 -1.64 -11.43 -10.21
N ALA A 93 -1.08 -12.60 -10.56
CA ALA A 93 -1.37 -13.24 -11.83
C ALA A 93 -2.85 -13.61 -11.90
N CYS A 94 -3.55 -13.05 -12.88
CA CYS A 94 -4.96 -13.28 -13.08
C CYS A 94 -5.30 -13.44 -14.58
N LYS A 95 -6.41 -14.10 -14.86
CA LYS A 95 -6.99 -14.23 -16.21
C LYS A 95 -8.30 -13.46 -16.26
N TYR A 96 -8.40 -12.54 -17.22
CA TYR A 96 -9.63 -11.85 -17.52
C TYR A 96 -10.49 -12.72 -18.44
N VAL A 97 -11.72 -13.03 -18.04
CA VAL A 97 -12.63 -13.92 -18.77
C VAL A 97 -13.97 -13.22 -18.95
N ARG A 98 -14.46 -13.21 -20.19
CA ARG A 98 -15.82 -12.76 -20.52
C ARG A 98 -16.71 -13.97 -20.77
N ARG A 99 -17.82 -14.09 -20.06
CA ARG A 99 -18.87 -15.10 -20.27
C ARG A 99 -20.25 -14.47 -20.11
N SER A 100 -21.15 -14.77 -21.04
CA SER A 100 -22.58 -14.35 -20.96
C SER A 100 -22.77 -12.88 -20.58
N ARG A 101 -22.05 -11.97 -21.23
CA ARG A 101 -22.03 -10.52 -20.96
C ARG A 101 -21.48 -10.11 -19.59
N GLN A 102 -20.93 -11.04 -18.82
CA GLN A 102 -20.29 -10.76 -17.53
C GLN A 102 -18.77 -10.87 -17.65
N TYR A 103 -18.07 -10.09 -16.83
CA TYR A 103 -16.61 -10.06 -16.78
C TYR A 103 -16.15 -10.64 -15.44
N PHE A 104 -15.21 -11.57 -15.52
CA PHE A 104 -14.65 -12.25 -14.35
C PHE A 104 -13.13 -12.12 -14.34
N ILE A 105 -12.59 -11.86 -13.17
CA ILE A 105 -11.16 -11.98 -12.91
C ILE A 105 -10.93 -13.33 -12.21
N LYS A 106 -10.24 -14.24 -12.88
CA LYS A 106 -9.83 -15.52 -12.28
C LYS A 106 -8.43 -15.40 -11.76
N ILE A 107 -8.28 -15.50 -10.46
CA ILE A 107 -6.99 -15.57 -9.77
C ILE A 107 -6.59 -17.05 -9.70
N TRP A 108 -5.30 -17.34 -9.88
CA TRP A 108 -4.78 -18.68 -9.76
C TRP A 108 -5.02 -19.24 -8.34
N GLU A 109 -5.60 -20.44 -8.25
CA GLU A 109 -6.05 -21.02 -6.98
C GLU A 109 -4.91 -21.24 -5.97
N LYS A 110 -3.71 -21.57 -6.47
CA LYS A 110 -2.51 -21.75 -5.64
C LYS A 110 -1.78 -20.44 -5.31
N ASN A 111 -2.34 -19.28 -5.67
CA ASN A 111 -1.74 -18.01 -5.28
C ASN A 111 -1.84 -17.82 -3.76
N PRO A 112 -0.72 -17.68 -3.04
CA PRO A 112 -0.73 -17.58 -1.58
C PRO A 112 -1.52 -16.38 -1.05
N TRP A 113 -1.55 -15.28 -1.81
CA TRP A 113 -2.28 -14.05 -1.46
C TRP A 113 -3.72 -14.01 -1.96
N GLY A 114 -4.17 -15.01 -2.70
CA GLY A 114 -5.49 -15.03 -3.33
C GLY A 114 -6.65 -14.95 -2.32
N LYS A 115 -6.51 -15.58 -1.15
CA LYS A 115 -7.51 -15.51 -0.07
C LYS A 115 -7.56 -14.12 0.57
N VAL A 116 -6.40 -13.53 0.86
CA VAL A 116 -6.28 -12.17 1.40
C VAL A 116 -6.84 -11.14 0.41
N PHE A 117 -6.54 -11.29 -0.89
CA PHE A 117 -7.09 -10.43 -1.93
C PHE A 117 -8.62 -10.44 -1.95
N LYS A 118 -9.25 -11.62 -1.88
CA LYS A 118 -10.71 -11.76 -1.85
C LYS A 118 -11.32 -11.06 -0.63
N GLU A 119 -10.68 -11.18 0.53
CA GLU A 119 -11.12 -10.54 1.76
C GLU A 119 -11.02 -9.00 1.67
N VAL A 120 -9.88 -8.49 1.21
CA VAL A 120 -9.69 -7.05 0.96
C VAL A 120 -10.74 -6.52 -0.03
N TYR A 121 -10.97 -7.26 -1.12
CA TYR A 121 -11.98 -6.88 -2.10
C TYR A 121 -13.39 -6.84 -1.50
N SER A 122 -13.75 -7.82 -0.67
CA SER A 122 -15.04 -7.85 0.03
C SER A 122 -15.24 -6.63 0.93
N ILE A 123 -14.21 -6.27 1.69
CA ILE A 123 -14.24 -5.08 2.57
C ILE A 123 -14.39 -3.79 1.75
N CYS A 124 -13.62 -3.65 0.65
CA CYS A 124 -13.69 -2.47 -0.21
C CYS A 124 -15.05 -2.33 -0.93
N LYS A 125 -15.76 -3.44 -1.16
CA LYS A 125 -17.10 -3.42 -1.78
C LYS A 125 -18.19 -2.94 -0.82
N THR A 126 -17.95 -2.99 0.48
CA THR A 126 -18.93 -2.65 1.53
C THR A 126 -18.84 -1.20 1.99
N ILE A 127 -17.78 -0.49 1.55
CA ILE A 127 -17.58 0.95 1.75
C ILE A 127 -18.25 1.73 0.62
#